data_bd8c26a06af8fe9c8090c2f27b40f0bb
#
_entry.id   bd8c26a06af8fe9c8090c2f27b40f0bb
#
_cell.length_a   1.000
_cell.length_b   1.000
_cell.length_c   1.000
_cell.angle_alpha   90.00
_cell.angle_beta   90.00
_cell.angle_gamma   90.00
#
_symmetry.space_group_name_H-M   'P 1'
#
loop_
_entity.id
_entity.type
_entity.pdbx_description
1 polymer ?
#
loop_
_entity_poly.entity_id
_entity_poly.type
_entity_poly.pdbx_seq_one_letter_code
_entity_poly.pdbx_strand_id
1 'polypeptide(L)'
;MSTDDTDQRRMTGKHVELTERVIGVFYDVYNELGYGFLESVYREAMRFALTQAGLTVKTEVPVPVSFRGVVVGIFRADLIVGDCLLVELKAVEQIVRQHESQTMHYLRATSIEVALLMNFGSQPRFKRIVMDNELKKPKHESVESVTIGVEPSRLLR
;
A
#
# COMPACT_ATOMS: atom_id res chain seq x y z
N MET A 1 13.49 22.88 -3.33
CA MET A 1 13.63 21.46 -3.66
C MET A 1 12.33 20.74 -3.32
N SER A 2 11.73 20.06 -4.27
CA SER A 2 10.48 19.38 -4.02
C SER A 2 10.72 18.14 -3.16
N THR A 3 9.69 17.73 -2.42
CA THR A 3 9.72 16.49 -1.64
C THR A 3 10.03 15.30 -2.54
N ASP A 4 9.63 15.38 -3.79
CA ASP A 4 9.81 14.32 -4.78
C ASP A 4 11.28 14.05 -5.08
N ASP A 5 12.08 15.11 -5.24
CA ASP A 5 13.51 14.95 -5.50
C ASP A 5 14.24 14.26 -4.35
N THR A 6 13.82 14.55 -3.15
CA THR A 6 14.42 13.96 -1.96
C THR A 6 14.08 12.47 -1.86
N ASP A 7 12.85 12.13 -2.15
CA ASP A 7 12.40 10.74 -2.13
C ASP A 7 13.04 9.93 -3.26
N GLN A 8 13.11 10.50 -4.45
CA GLN A 8 13.75 9.83 -5.58
C GLN A 8 15.22 9.51 -5.31
N ARG A 9 15.93 10.42 -4.67
CA ARG A 9 17.34 10.17 -4.31
C ARG A 9 17.50 9.05 -3.29
N ARG A 10 16.47 8.78 -2.49
CA ARG A 10 16.50 7.74 -1.47
C ARG A 10 15.96 6.41 -1.96
N MET A 11 15.42 6.39 -3.18
CA MET A 11 14.89 5.16 -3.75
C MET A 11 16.01 4.25 -4.23
N THR A 12 16.70 3.68 -3.28
CA THR A 12 17.63 2.58 -3.50
C THR A 12 17.07 1.36 -2.78
N GLY A 13 17.34 0.19 -3.29
CA GLY A 13 16.94 -1.05 -2.65
C GLY A 13 15.73 -1.71 -3.27
N LYS A 14 14.80 -2.15 -2.44
CA LYS A 14 13.71 -3.06 -2.87
C LYS A 14 12.74 -2.43 -3.87
N HIS A 15 12.55 -3.10 -4.99
CA HIS A 15 11.53 -2.78 -5.99
C HIS A 15 11.61 -1.36 -6.55
N VAL A 16 12.82 -0.82 -6.71
CA VAL A 16 13.03 0.56 -7.16
C VAL A 16 12.44 0.80 -8.54
N GLU A 17 12.69 -0.09 -9.49
CA GLU A 17 12.18 0.08 -10.86
C GLU A 17 10.65 0.08 -10.90
N LEU A 18 10.03 -0.85 -10.19
CA LEU A 18 8.58 -0.92 -10.12
C LEU A 18 8.01 0.33 -9.45
N THR A 19 8.63 0.74 -8.36
CA THR A 19 8.20 1.94 -7.61
C THR A 19 8.26 3.17 -8.49
N GLU A 20 9.34 3.37 -9.24
CA GLU A 20 9.48 4.51 -10.15
C GLU A 20 8.42 4.50 -11.25
N ARG A 21 8.10 3.34 -11.79
CA ARG A 21 7.06 3.22 -12.82
C ARG A 21 5.69 3.59 -12.24
N VAL A 22 5.38 3.13 -11.05
CA VAL A 22 4.11 3.44 -10.39
C VAL A 22 4.00 4.93 -10.07
N ILE A 23 5.08 5.54 -9.60
CA ILE A 23 5.12 6.98 -9.33
C ILE A 23 4.90 7.76 -10.64
N GLY A 24 5.52 7.35 -11.73
CA GLY A 24 5.31 7.97 -13.03
C GLY A 24 3.84 7.93 -13.46
N VAL A 25 3.20 6.79 -13.31
CA VAL A 25 1.78 6.64 -13.61
C VAL A 25 0.92 7.52 -12.70
N PHE A 26 1.27 7.62 -11.43
CA PHE A 26 0.58 8.49 -10.49
C PHE A 26 0.57 9.95 -10.97
N TYR A 27 1.72 10.45 -11.40
CA TYR A 27 1.79 11.82 -11.93
C TYR A 27 1.01 11.97 -13.23
N ASP A 28 1.04 10.98 -14.11
CA ASP A 28 0.25 11.00 -15.33
C ASP A 28 -1.24 11.12 -15.02
N VAL A 29 -1.73 10.29 -14.10
CA VAL A 29 -3.12 10.34 -13.69
C VAL A 29 -3.47 11.69 -13.07
N TYR A 30 -2.62 12.18 -12.18
CA TYR A 30 -2.84 13.47 -11.54
C TYR A 30 -2.89 14.60 -12.57
N ASN A 31 -1.96 14.59 -13.52
CA ASN A 31 -1.88 15.65 -14.53
C ASN A 31 -3.12 15.67 -15.44
N GLU A 32 -3.72 14.52 -15.69
CA GLU A 32 -4.90 14.43 -16.53
C GLU A 32 -6.19 14.73 -15.77
N LEU A 33 -6.33 14.24 -14.54
CA LEU A 33 -7.56 14.36 -13.77
C LEU A 33 -7.60 15.56 -12.84
N GLY A 34 -6.45 15.98 -12.32
CA GLY A 34 -6.39 16.99 -11.27
C GLY A 34 -6.91 16.43 -9.94
N TYR A 35 -7.16 17.31 -8.99
CA TYR A 35 -7.69 16.94 -7.68
C TYR A 35 -9.20 17.22 -7.60
N GLY A 36 -9.83 16.68 -6.56
CA GLY A 36 -11.25 16.97 -6.27
C GLY A 36 -12.19 15.81 -6.47
N PHE A 37 -11.70 14.69 -7.00
CA PHE A 37 -12.51 13.49 -7.12
C PHE A 37 -12.45 12.66 -5.85
N LEU A 38 -13.35 11.69 -5.74
CA LEU A 38 -13.33 10.70 -4.67
C LEU A 38 -12.16 9.73 -4.87
N GLU A 39 -11.69 9.14 -3.78
CA GLU A 39 -10.60 8.16 -3.84
C GLU A 39 -10.88 7.02 -4.81
N SER A 40 -12.13 6.57 -4.89
CA SER A 40 -12.52 5.49 -5.79
C SER A 40 -12.27 5.81 -7.27
N VAL A 41 -12.40 7.08 -7.66
CA VAL A 41 -12.11 7.52 -9.02
C VAL A 41 -10.62 7.37 -9.31
N TYR A 42 -9.79 7.82 -8.40
CA TYR A 42 -8.33 7.71 -8.56
C TYR A 42 -7.86 6.27 -8.53
N ARG A 43 -8.46 5.45 -7.68
CA ARG A 43 -8.14 4.02 -7.63
C ARG A 43 -8.40 3.37 -8.98
N GLU A 44 -9.53 3.64 -9.58
CA GLU A 44 -9.89 3.06 -10.87
C GLU A 44 -9.01 3.61 -12.00
N ALA A 45 -8.69 4.88 -11.98
CA ALA A 45 -7.79 5.50 -12.95
C ALA A 45 -6.38 4.89 -12.84
N MET A 46 -5.87 4.74 -11.63
CA MET A 46 -4.57 4.11 -11.39
C MET A 46 -4.57 2.67 -11.87
N ARG A 47 -5.61 1.91 -11.53
CA ARG A 47 -5.73 0.52 -11.97
C ARG A 47 -5.64 0.42 -13.49
N PHE A 48 -6.41 1.24 -14.18
CA PHE A 48 -6.44 1.24 -15.65
C PHE A 48 -5.07 1.62 -16.22
N ALA A 49 -4.50 2.73 -15.75
CA ALA A 49 -3.24 3.23 -16.28
C ALA A 49 -2.06 2.30 -15.99
N LEU A 50 -2.02 1.69 -14.81
CA LEU A 50 -0.98 0.71 -14.47
C LEU A 50 -1.11 -0.56 -15.33
N THR A 51 -2.32 -1.01 -15.56
CA THR A 51 -2.58 -2.16 -16.43
C THR A 51 -2.16 -1.86 -17.86
N GLN A 52 -2.47 -0.66 -18.37
CA GLN A 52 -2.01 -0.20 -19.68
C GLN A 52 -0.49 -0.19 -19.79
N ALA A 53 0.19 0.12 -18.70
CA ALA A 53 1.66 0.12 -18.65
C ALA A 53 2.26 -1.29 -18.57
N GLY A 54 1.42 -2.32 -18.59
CA GLY A 54 1.86 -3.71 -18.56
C GLY A 54 2.09 -4.29 -17.18
N LEU A 55 1.63 -3.60 -16.13
CA LEU A 55 1.80 -4.06 -14.75
C LEU A 55 0.61 -4.90 -14.30
N THR A 56 0.88 -5.86 -13.44
CA THR A 56 -0.17 -6.65 -12.80
C THR A 56 -0.70 -5.86 -11.61
N VAL A 57 -2.02 -5.66 -11.57
CA VAL A 57 -2.65 -4.84 -10.51
C VAL A 57 -3.84 -5.59 -9.95
N LYS A 58 -3.90 -5.66 -8.62
CA LYS A 58 -5.07 -6.13 -7.89
C LYS A 58 -5.61 -4.96 -7.08
N THR A 59 -6.95 -4.84 -7.04
CA THR A 59 -7.60 -3.74 -6.34
C THR A 59 -8.41 -4.25 -5.16
N GLU A 60 -8.57 -3.41 -4.15
CA GLU A 60 -9.39 -3.68 -2.98
C GLU A 60 -9.10 -5.05 -2.38
N VAL A 61 -7.82 -5.36 -2.24
CA VAL A 61 -7.37 -6.68 -1.77
C VAL A 61 -7.64 -6.79 -0.27
N PRO A 62 -8.43 -7.77 0.16
CA PRO A 62 -8.70 -7.95 1.58
C PRO A 62 -7.46 -8.46 2.31
N VAL A 63 -7.12 -7.82 3.42
CA VAL A 63 -5.99 -8.20 4.27
C VAL A 63 -6.51 -8.39 5.69
N PRO A 64 -6.48 -9.62 6.20
CA PRO A 64 -6.92 -9.87 7.57
C PRO A 64 -5.91 -9.32 8.58
N VAL A 65 -6.44 -8.73 9.64
CA VAL A 65 -5.65 -8.29 10.78
C VAL A 65 -5.94 -9.23 11.94
N SER A 66 -4.90 -9.84 12.47
CA SER A 66 -5.03 -10.84 13.53
C SER A 66 -4.54 -10.29 14.87
N PHE A 67 -5.21 -10.69 15.93
CA PHE A 67 -4.82 -10.40 17.30
C PHE A 67 -4.92 -11.69 18.10
N ARG A 68 -3.79 -12.14 18.64
CA ARG A 68 -3.69 -13.38 19.43
C ARG A 68 -4.32 -14.59 18.73
N GLY A 69 -4.01 -14.74 17.44
CA GLY A 69 -4.50 -15.86 16.65
C GLY A 69 -5.94 -15.73 16.14
N VAL A 70 -6.58 -14.57 16.38
CA VAL A 70 -7.96 -14.34 15.98
C VAL A 70 -8.01 -13.19 14.98
N VAL A 71 -8.72 -13.36 13.87
CA VAL A 71 -8.95 -12.28 12.92
C VAL A 71 -9.93 -11.30 13.55
N VAL A 72 -9.45 -10.09 13.83
CA VAL A 72 -10.25 -9.06 14.50
C VAL A 72 -10.73 -7.98 13.53
N GLY A 73 -10.25 -7.99 12.30
CA GLY A 73 -10.69 -7.06 11.28
C GLY A 73 -10.09 -7.41 9.93
N ILE A 74 -10.67 -6.82 8.91
CA ILE A 74 -10.18 -6.95 7.54
C ILE A 74 -10.10 -5.54 6.97
N PHE A 75 -8.93 -5.14 6.46
CA PHE A 75 -8.86 -3.93 5.68
C PHE A 75 -8.71 -4.28 4.19
N ARG A 76 -8.93 -3.30 3.33
CA ARG A 76 -8.78 -3.49 1.90
C ARG A 76 -7.68 -2.58 1.40
N ALA A 77 -6.60 -3.18 0.89
CA ALA A 77 -5.54 -2.43 0.24
C ALA A 77 -6.07 -1.89 -1.09
N ASP A 78 -5.85 -0.60 -1.35
CA ASP A 78 -6.36 0.00 -2.58
C ASP A 78 -5.82 -0.71 -3.82
N LEU A 79 -4.50 -0.85 -3.91
CA LEU A 79 -3.85 -1.54 -5.02
C LEU A 79 -2.70 -2.38 -4.49
N ILE A 80 -2.50 -3.53 -5.11
CA ILE A 80 -1.26 -4.29 -4.98
C ILE A 80 -0.72 -4.48 -6.38
N VAL A 81 0.49 -3.99 -6.62
CA VAL A 81 1.13 -3.98 -7.93
C VAL A 81 2.27 -4.98 -7.93
N GLY A 82 2.25 -5.88 -8.93
CA GLY A 82 3.29 -6.88 -9.09
C GLY A 82 3.44 -7.83 -7.91
N ASP A 83 2.40 -7.99 -7.12
CA ASP A 83 2.37 -8.81 -5.89
C ASP A 83 3.39 -8.40 -4.81
N CYS A 84 4.07 -7.29 -4.98
CA CYS A 84 5.15 -6.87 -4.08
C CYS A 84 5.11 -5.41 -3.66
N LEU A 85 4.21 -4.62 -4.22
CA LEU A 85 4.10 -3.19 -3.89
C LEU A 85 2.67 -2.87 -3.48
N LEU A 86 2.50 -2.41 -2.25
CA LEU A 86 1.20 -1.97 -1.75
C LEU A 86 1.06 -0.48 -2.02
N VAL A 87 -0.07 -0.08 -2.60
CA VAL A 87 -0.34 1.33 -2.88
C VAL A 87 -1.61 1.73 -2.16
N GLU A 88 -1.49 2.74 -1.30
CA GLU A 88 -2.62 3.37 -0.62
C GLU A 88 -2.87 4.75 -1.21
N LEU A 89 -4.10 5.01 -1.56
CA LEU A 89 -4.51 6.27 -2.19
C LEU A 89 -5.30 7.12 -1.22
N LYS A 90 -5.01 8.39 -1.22
CA LYS A 90 -5.74 9.40 -0.45
C LYS A 90 -6.12 10.55 -1.37
N ALA A 91 -7.20 11.24 -1.01
CA ALA A 91 -7.65 12.46 -1.67
C ALA A 91 -7.98 13.48 -0.59
N VAL A 92 -6.94 13.91 0.13
CA VAL A 92 -7.05 14.80 1.29
C VAL A 92 -6.16 16.02 1.08
N GLU A 93 -6.38 17.06 1.87
CA GLU A 93 -5.56 18.27 1.77
C GLU A 93 -4.09 17.98 2.05
N GLN A 94 -3.82 17.22 3.10
CA GLN A 94 -2.47 16.85 3.49
C GLN A 94 -2.44 15.43 4.03
N ILE A 95 -1.36 14.72 3.69
CA ILE A 95 -1.05 13.45 4.36
C ILE A 95 -0.60 13.79 5.78
N VAL A 96 -1.25 13.15 6.75
CA VAL A 96 -0.91 13.31 8.16
C VAL A 96 -0.28 12.02 8.68
N ARG A 97 0.36 12.12 9.86
CA ARG A 97 1.06 10.98 10.47
C ARG A 97 0.15 9.74 10.61
N GLN A 98 -1.12 9.95 10.87
CA GLN A 98 -2.08 8.85 11.00
C GLN A 98 -2.18 8.03 9.71
N HIS A 99 -2.12 8.67 8.54
CA HIS A 99 -2.14 7.97 7.26
C HIS A 99 -0.90 7.10 7.09
N GLU A 100 0.26 7.61 7.49
CA GLU A 100 1.51 6.87 7.42
C GLU A 100 1.50 5.68 8.38
N SER A 101 1.03 5.88 9.59
CA SER A 101 0.93 4.82 10.59
C SER A 101 -0.01 3.71 10.11
N GLN A 102 -1.12 4.09 9.51
CA GLN A 102 -2.07 3.13 8.95
C GLN A 102 -1.42 2.28 7.86
N THR A 103 -0.68 2.92 6.95
CA THR A 103 0.03 2.21 5.90
C THR A 103 1.08 1.26 6.46
N MET A 104 1.78 1.68 7.50
CA MET A 104 2.74 0.80 8.19
C MET A 104 2.05 -0.41 8.83
N HIS A 105 0.87 -0.23 9.40
CA HIS A 105 0.10 -1.35 9.93
C HIS A 105 -0.29 -2.34 8.83
N TYR A 106 -0.61 -1.84 7.65
CA TYR A 106 -0.94 -2.68 6.50
C TYR A 106 0.28 -3.48 6.03
N LEU A 107 1.45 -2.86 5.99
CA LEU A 107 2.68 -3.59 5.70
C LEU A 107 2.95 -4.66 6.75
N ARG A 108 2.73 -4.34 8.02
CA ARG A 108 2.96 -5.30 9.10
C ARG A 108 2.04 -6.52 9.01
N ALA A 109 0.84 -6.33 8.47
CA ALA A 109 -0.15 -7.41 8.33
C ALA A 109 0.04 -8.24 7.07
N THR A 110 0.99 -7.89 6.21
CA THR A 110 1.24 -8.59 4.94
C THR A 110 2.69 -9.04 4.84
N SER A 111 2.99 -9.85 3.82
CA SER A 111 4.37 -10.18 3.47
C SER A 111 5.01 -9.11 2.57
N ILE A 112 4.28 -8.08 2.21
CA ILE A 112 4.78 -6.99 1.37
C ILE A 112 5.66 -6.07 2.22
N GLU A 113 6.79 -5.69 1.66
CA GLU A 113 7.79 -4.90 2.38
C GLU A 113 7.85 -3.43 1.95
N VAL A 114 7.23 -3.09 0.82
CA VAL A 114 7.27 -1.72 0.28
C VAL A 114 5.86 -1.24 0.01
N ALA A 115 5.57 -0.02 0.44
CA ALA A 115 4.32 0.65 0.16
C ALA A 115 4.55 2.05 -0.38
N LEU A 116 3.60 2.51 -1.18
CA LEU A 116 3.49 3.90 -1.61
C LEU A 116 2.18 4.45 -1.07
N LEU A 117 2.28 5.53 -0.33
CA LEU A 117 1.13 6.32 0.11
C LEU A 117 1.06 7.53 -0.82
N MET A 118 0.01 7.60 -1.64
CA MET A 118 -0.13 8.61 -2.68
C MET A 118 -1.36 9.47 -2.43
N ASN A 119 -1.17 10.78 -2.49
CA ASN A 119 -2.24 11.73 -2.23
C ASN A 119 -2.58 12.55 -3.47
N PHE A 120 -3.84 12.44 -3.90
CA PHE A 120 -4.44 13.27 -4.95
C PHE A 120 -5.09 14.51 -4.31
N GLY A 121 -4.30 15.27 -3.55
CA GLY A 121 -4.73 16.53 -2.97
C GLY A 121 -4.51 17.69 -3.93
N SER A 122 -4.59 18.93 -3.42
CA SER A 122 -4.34 20.12 -4.23
C SER A 122 -2.95 20.11 -4.85
N GLN A 123 -2.03 19.35 -4.27
CA GLN A 123 -0.73 19.06 -4.84
C GLN A 123 -0.51 17.55 -4.79
N PRO A 124 0.09 16.96 -5.84
CA PRO A 124 0.42 15.54 -5.79
C PRO A 124 1.57 15.32 -4.82
N ARG A 125 1.37 14.38 -3.90
CA ARG A 125 2.38 14.01 -2.92
C ARG A 125 2.39 12.50 -2.78
N PHE A 126 3.55 11.94 -2.55
CA PHE A 126 3.66 10.53 -2.22
C PHE A 126 4.71 10.32 -1.15
N LYS A 127 4.61 9.18 -0.49
CA LYS A 127 5.63 8.73 0.46
C LYS A 127 5.87 7.25 0.26
N ARG A 128 7.14 6.88 0.19
CA ARG A 128 7.56 5.48 0.14
C ARG A 128 7.84 5.01 1.55
N ILE A 129 7.26 3.89 1.92
CA ILE A 129 7.42 3.30 3.25
C ILE A 129 7.93 1.89 3.07
N VAL A 130 8.98 1.53 3.81
CA VAL A 130 9.59 0.20 3.75
C VAL A 130 9.56 -0.42 5.13
N MET A 131 9.19 -1.69 5.18
CA MET A 131 9.25 -2.47 6.41
C MET A 131 9.67 -3.89 6.08
N ASP A 132 10.88 -4.24 6.49
CA ASP A 132 11.41 -5.58 6.24
C ASP A 132 10.61 -6.63 7.01
N ASN A 133 10.36 -7.76 6.36
CA ASN A 133 9.58 -8.85 6.97
C ASN A 133 10.19 -9.36 8.27
N GLU A 134 11.50 -9.33 8.36
CA GLU A 134 12.20 -9.74 9.59
C GLU A 134 11.83 -8.90 10.79
N LEU A 135 11.53 -7.61 10.57
CA LEU A 135 11.17 -6.69 11.64
C LEU A 135 9.72 -6.80 12.06
N LYS A 136 8.90 -7.49 11.27
CA LYS A 136 7.46 -7.61 11.52
C LYS A 136 7.10 -8.72 12.50
N LYS A 137 7.96 -9.73 12.62
CA LYS A 137 7.64 -10.95 13.37
C LYS A 137 8.22 -10.92 14.77
N PRO A 138 7.40 -10.85 15.82
CA PRO A 138 7.87 -11.22 17.15
C PRO A 138 8.34 -12.67 17.13
N LYS A 139 9.32 -12.99 17.95
CA LYS A 139 10.00 -14.29 17.94
C LYS A 139 9.07 -15.50 18.09
N HIS A 140 7.86 -15.29 18.58
CA HIS A 140 6.92 -16.38 18.84
C HIS A 140 5.73 -16.44 17.88
N GLU A 141 5.65 -15.53 16.90
CA GLU A 141 4.47 -15.45 16.04
C GLU A 141 4.58 -16.21 14.72
N SER A 142 5.76 -16.66 14.35
CA SER A 142 5.93 -17.38 13.10
C SER A 142 5.10 -18.67 13.03
N VAL A 143 4.80 -19.26 14.16
CA VAL A 143 3.98 -20.46 14.25
C VAL A 143 2.50 -20.13 14.20
N GLU A 144 2.11 -19.01 14.78
CA GLU A 144 0.72 -18.60 14.82
C GLU A 144 0.15 -18.25 13.46
N SER A 145 0.94 -17.64 12.61
CA SER A 145 0.48 -17.26 11.28
C SER A 145 0.05 -18.48 10.46
N VAL A 146 0.68 -19.62 10.68
CA VAL A 146 0.31 -20.88 10.02
C VAL A 146 -0.97 -21.42 10.61
N THR A 147 -1.10 -21.37 11.94
CA THR A 147 -2.26 -21.87 12.65
C THR A 147 -3.52 -21.09 12.32
N ILE A 148 -3.41 -19.79 12.22
CA ILE A 148 -4.53 -18.91 11.90
C ILE A 148 -5.10 -19.21 10.52
N GLY A 149 -4.25 -19.46 9.55
CA GLY A 149 -4.70 -19.77 8.21
C GLY A 149 -5.46 -21.10 8.13
N VAL A 150 -5.27 -21.98 9.10
CA VAL A 150 -5.86 -23.32 9.11
C VAL A 150 -7.16 -23.38 9.89
N GLU A 151 -7.43 -22.42 10.77
CA GLU A 151 -8.44 -22.57 11.80
C GLU A 151 -9.60 -21.58 11.74
N PRO A 152 -10.20 -21.32 10.56
CA PRO A 152 -11.41 -20.51 10.54
C PRO A 152 -12.56 -21.15 11.31
N SER A 153 -12.55 -22.48 11.42
CA SER A 153 -13.57 -23.19 12.17
C SER A 153 -13.50 -22.97 13.69
N ARG A 154 -12.33 -22.61 14.21
CA ARG A 154 -12.19 -22.27 15.63
C ARG A 154 -12.84 -20.94 15.96
N LEU A 155 -12.94 -20.05 15.01
CA LEU A 155 -13.54 -18.74 15.20
C LEU A 155 -15.05 -18.85 15.42
N LEU A 156 -15.65 -19.96 15.02
CA LEU A 156 -17.07 -20.22 15.17
C LEU A 156 -17.44 -20.91 16.48
N ARG A 157 -16.46 -21.26 17.22
CA ARG A 157 -16.65 -21.87 18.54
C ARG A 157 -16.58 -20.81 19.64
#